data_ccdaebefbf47751ef4abfe10f66ce153
#
_entry.id   ccdaebefbf47751ef4abfe10f66ce153
#
_cell.length_a   1.000
_cell.length_b   1.000
_cell.length_c   1.000
_cell.angle_alpha   90.00
_cell.angle_beta   90.00
_cell.angle_gamma   90.00
#
_symmetry.space_group_name_H-M   'P 1'
#
loop_
_entity.id
_entity.type
_entity.pdbx_description
1 polymer ?
#
loop_
_entity_poly.entity_id
_entity_poly.type
_entity_poly.pdbx_seq_one_letter_code
_entity_poly.pdbx_strand_id
1 'polypeptide(L)'
;MQVRFIREAIRQFAPESSVNSNLIEAAVFIILFHLNDELFVILNRRSDTVGNHKGEICFPGGKMDEDDPDLMYTALRELREEMGISQGQVEVFGSISSVQTNTGFDITPFVGYISYPYQCEVNKDEVESIIEFPINSMSTENLKHSSQSESEYPVFEYDGDVVFGATARILSDFYNLIVDPRDN
;
A
#
# COMPACT_ATOMS: atom_id res chain seq x y z
N MET A 1 -10.70 -2.09 14.67
CA MET A 1 -10.44 -0.62 14.44
C MET A 1 -11.55 -0.04 13.56
N GLN A 2 -12.08 1.15 13.87
CA GLN A 2 -13.22 1.71 13.13
C GLN A 2 -12.73 2.52 11.91
N VAL A 3 -13.30 2.27 10.72
CA VAL A 3 -13.00 3.00 9.46
C VAL A 3 -13.13 4.52 9.63
N ARG A 4 -14.12 4.97 10.41
CA ARG A 4 -14.32 6.39 10.67
C ARG A 4 -13.10 7.06 11.30
N PHE A 5 -12.46 6.39 12.25
CA PHE A 5 -11.24 6.90 12.90
C PHE A 5 -10.10 7.03 11.88
N ILE A 6 -9.88 5.99 11.08
CA ILE A 6 -8.84 6.00 10.02
C ILE A 6 -9.09 7.15 9.04
N ARG A 7 -10.33 7.30 8.56
CA ARG A 7 -10.72 8.39 7.66
C ARG A 7 -10.40 9.76 8.23
N GLU A 8 -10.74 10.00 9.50
CA GLU A 8 -10.47 11.26 10.17
C GLU A 8 -8.96 11.49 10.36
N ALA A 9 -8.21 10.47 10.75
CA ALA A 9 -6.74 10.55 10.89
C ALA A 9 -6.08 10.92 9.56
N ILE A 10 -6.43 10.25 8.46
CA ILE A 10 -5.88 10.53 7.13
C ILE A 10 -6.26 11.93 6.64
N ARG A 11 -7.51 12.36 6.83
CA ARG A 11 -7.96 13.70 6.39
C ARG A 11 -7.33 14.85 7.16
N GLN A 12 -6.92 14.61 8.40
CA GLN A 12 -6.23 15.60 9.24
C GLN A 12 -4.71 15.56 9.06
N PHE A 13 -4.22 14.50 8.45
CA PHE A 13 -2.80 14.34 8.19
C PHE A 13 -2.35 15.35 7.12
N ALA A 14 -1.26 16.05 7.39
CA ALA A 14 -0.61 16.93 6.44
C ALA A 14 0.63 16.23 5.89
N PRO A 15 0.58 15.63 4.70
CA PRO A 15 1.73 14.95 4.13
C PRO A 15 2.93 15.89 4.00
N GLU A 16 4.11 15.45 4.40
CA GLU A 16 5.33 16.15 4.06
C GLU A 16 5.58 15.99 2.56
N SER A 17 5.60 17.10 1.83
CA SER A 17 5.95 17.12 0.42
C SER A 17 7.45 17.34 0.28
N SER A 18 8.19 16.30 -0.05
CA SER A 18 9.57 16.42 -0.50
C SER A 18 9.58 16.44 -2.04
N VAL A 19 9.54 17.61 -2.66
CA VAL A 19 9.69 17.70 -4.11
C VAL A 19 11.16 17.51 -4.46
N ASN A 20 11.53 16.28 -4.82
CA ASN A 20 12.84 15.98 -5.38
C ASN A 20 12.69 15.73 -6.89
N SER A 21 12.92 16.74 -7.71
CA SER A 21 12.75 16.71 -9.18
C SER A 21 13.61 15.67 -9.91
N ASN A 22 14.51 14.98 -9.21
CA ASN A 22 15.35 13.94 -9.78
C ASN A 22 14.76 12.52 -9.64
N LEU A 23 13.67 12.37 -8.90
CA LEU A 23 13.02 11.08 -8.69
C LEU A 23 11.84 10.90 -9.63
N ILE A 24 11.55 9.64 -9.94
CA ILE A 24 10.39 9.26 -10.74
C ILE A 24 9.17 9.25 -9.81
N GLU A 25 8.17 10.05 -10.14
CA GLU A 25 6.92 10.07 -9.40
C GLU A 25 6.15 8.77 -9.63
N ALA A 26 5.66 8.19 -8.53
CA ALA A 26 4.84 6.99 -8.52
C ALA A 26 3.75 7.10 -7.46
N ALA A 27 2.67 6.37 -7.64
CA ALA A 27 1.59 6.32 -6.67
C ALA A 27 1.14 4.89 -6.43
N VAL A 28 0.79 4.59 -5.17
CA VAL A 28 0.24 3.29 -4.76
C VAL A 28 -1.04 3.49 -3.96
N PHE A 29 -1.86 2.44 -3.89
CA PHE A 29 -3.12 2.52 -3.15
C PHE A 29 -3.16 1.53 -1.98
N ILE A 30 -3.28 2.05 -0.77
CA ILE A 30 -3.57 1.31 0.47
C ILE A 30 -5.09 1.11 0.53
N ILE A 31 -5.58 -0.01 0.00
CA ILE A 31 -7.00 -0.34 0.00
C ILE A 31 -7.34 -1.15 1.23
N LEU A 32 -8.22 -0.61 2.07
CA LEU A 32 -8.68 -1.22 3.30
C LEU A 32 -10.06 -1.84 3.12
N PHE A 33 -10.31 -2.94 3.81
CA PHE A 33 -11.66 -3.53 3.95
C PHE A 33 -11.81 -4.24 5.28
N HIS A 34 -13.06 -4.50 5.70
CA HIS A 34 -13.35 -5.32 6.87
C HIS A 34 -13.89 -6.68 6.47
N LEU A 35 -13.39 -7.71 7.16
CA LEU A 35 -13.92 -9.06 7.12
C LEU A 35 -13.99 -9.57 8.56
N ASN A 36 -15.20 -9.98 9.01
CA ASN A 36 -15.44 -10.48 10.39
C ASN A 36 -14.90 -9.55 11.50
N ASP A 37 -15.17 -8.23 11.37
CA ASP A 37 -14.72 -7.18 12.29
C ASP A 37 -13.18 -6.96 12.34
N GLU A 38 -12.42 -7.65 11.51
CA GLU A 38 -11.00 -7.46 11.35
C GLU A 38 -10.70 -6.58 10.12
N LEU A 39 -9.69 -5.71 10.26
CA LEU A 39 -9.26 -4.81 9.20
C LEU A 39 -8.12 -5.44 8.39
N PHE A 40 -8.28 -5.43 7.08
CA PHE A 40 -7.30 -5.94 6.12
C PHE A 40 -6.85 -4.85 5.17
N VAL A 41 -5.67 -5.01 4.61
CA VAL A 41 -5.16 -4.27 3.46
C VAL A 41 -4.96 -5.24 2.28
N ILE A 42 -5.27 -4.75 1.07
CA ILE A 42 -5.07 -5.51 -0.16
C ILE A 42 -3.66 -5.26 -0.68
N LEU A 43 -2.90 -6.34 -0.90
CA LEU A 43 -1.61 -6.34 -1.55
C LEU A 43 -1.64 -7.25 -2.78
N ASN A 44 -0.71 -7.00 -3.71
CA ASN A 44 -0.49 -7.81 -4.90
C ASN A 44 0.79 -8.62 -4.77
N ARG A 45 0.76 -9.89 -5.19
CA ARG A 45 1.97 -10.61 -5.57
C ARG A 45 2.22 -10.36 -7.05
N ARG A 46 3.37 -9.79 -7.40
CA ARG A 46 3.75 -9.54 -8.79
C ARG A 46 3.98 -10.84 -9.55
N SER A 47 3.53 -10.86 -10.80
CA SER A 47 3.71 -12.02 -11.69
C SER A 47 5.20 -12.23 -12.02
N ASP A 48 5.58 -13.49 -12.25
CA ASP A 48 6.91 -13.86 -12.76
C ASP A 48 7.17 -13.39 -14.19
N THR A 49 6.13 -12.96 -14.91
CA THR A 49 6.22 -12.45 -16.28
C THR A 49 6.68 -10.99 -16.35
N VAL A 50 6.54 -10.21 -15.28
CA VAL A 50 7.02 -8.81 -15.23
C VAL A 50 8.55 -8.75 -15.23
N GLY A 51 9.12 -7.65 -15.76
CA GLY A 51 10.57 -7.51 -15.95
C GLY A 51 11.37 -7.42 -14.65
N ASN A 52 10.84 -6.73 -13.63
CA ASN A 52 11.51 -6.48 -12.35
C ASN A 52 10.61 -6.87 -11.18
N HIS A 53 11.23 -7.15 -10.00
CA HIS A 53 10.53 -7.42 -8.75
C HIS A 53 9.54 -8.59 -8.82
N LYS A 54 9.95 -9.68 -9.49
CA LYS A 54 9.15 -10.91 -9.67
C LYS A 54 8.82 -11.55 -8.34
N GLY A 55 7.53 -11.89 -8.13
CA GLY A 55 7.06 -12.54 -6.91
C GLY A 55 7.07 -11.65 -5.66
N GLU A 56 7.54 -10.39 -5.76
CA GLU A 56 7.49 -9.46 -4.62
C GLU A 56 6.06 -9.05 -4.32
N ILE A 57 5.83 -8.76 -3.03
CA ILE A 57 4.54 -8.30 -2.54
C ILE A 57 4.56 -6.78 -2.47
N CYS A 58 3.59 -6.15 -3.11
CA CYS A 58 3.47 -4.69 -3.15
C CYS A 58 2.00 -4.24 -3.07
N PHE A 59 1.81 -2.95 -2.84
CA PHE A 59 0.52 -2.32 -3.09
C PHE A 59 0.23 -2.28 -4.60
N PRO A 60 -1.05 -2.27 -5.01
CA PRO A 60 -1.41 -1.89 -6.36
C PRO A 60 -0.93 -0.45 -6.63
N GLY A 61 -0.32 -0.24 -7.80
CA GLY A 61 0.22 1.06 -8.15
C GLY A 61 1.39 1.02 -9.12
N GLY A 62 1.78 2.20 -9.59
CA GLY A 62 2.84 2.33 -10.57
C GLY A 62 3.36 3.75 -10.73
N LYS A 63 4.15 3.91 -11.78
CA LYS A 63 4.73 5.18 -12.19
C LYS A 63 3.64 6.10 -12.75
N MET A 64 3.77 7.40 -12.48
CA MET A 64 2.94 8.41 -13.12
C MET A 64 3.26 8.49 -14.61
N ASP A 65 2.24 8.36 -15.46
CA ASP A 65 2.34 8.54 -16.89
C ASP A 65 2.19 10.02 -17.28
N GLU A 66 2.69 10.38 -18.47
CA GLU A 66 2.63 11.78 -18.95
C GLU A 66 1.20 12.31 -19.10
N ASP A 67 0.24 11.43 -19.33
CA ASP A 67 -1.18 11.76 -19.51
C ASP A 67 -1.95 11.75 -18.17
N ASP A 68 -1.35 11.31 -17.08
CA ASP A 68 -2.00 11.33 -15.76
C ASP A 68 -2.07 12.76 -15.22
N PRO A 69 -3.27 13.26 -14.86
CA PRO A 69 -3.42 14.65 -14.38
C PRO A 69 -2.83 14.88 -12.99
N ASP A 70 -2.76 13.84 -12.16
CA ASP A 70 -2.19 13.85 -10.83
C ASP A 70 -1.91 12.43 -10.31
N LEU A 71 -1.19 12.32 -9.19
CA LEU A 71 -0.81 11.05 -8.58
C LEU A 71 -2.00 10.24 -8.04
N MET A 72 -3.10 10.88 -7.66
CA MET A 72 -4.31 10.15 -7.25
C MET A 72 -4.94 9.44 -8.45
N TYR A 73 -4.95 10.08 -9.60
CA TYR A 73 -5.39 9.46 -10.84
C TYR A 73 -4.50 8.26 -11.20
N THR A 74 -3.17 8.41 -11.10
CA THR A 74 -2.21 7.32 -11.31
C THR A 74 -2.57 6.11 -10.43
N ALA A 75 -2.73 6.31 -9.11
CA ALA A 75 -3.07 5.23 -8.19
C ALA A 75 -4.39 4.53 -8.53
N LEU A 76 -5.42 5.29 -8.95
CA LEU A 76 -6.72 4.74 -9.34
C LEU A 76 -6.68 4.04 -10.70
N ARG A 77 -5.89 4.54 -11.67
CA ARG A 77 -5.66 3.91 -12.97
C ARG A 77 -5.00 2.55 -12.79
N GLU A 78 -3.89 2.52 -12.05
CA GLU A 78 -3.15 1.30 -11.77
C GLU A 78 -4.00 0.26 -11.01
N LEU A 79 -4.76 0.69 -10.00
CA LEU A 79 -5.69 -0.17 -9.28
C LEU A 79 -6.70 -0.83 -10.22
N ARG A 80 -7.21 -0.09 -11.20
CA ARG A 80 -8.14 -0.63 -12.19
C ARG A 80 -7.43 -1.57 -13.18
N GLU A 81 -6.22 -1.25 -13.61
CA GLU A 81 -5.46 -2.02 -14.61
C GLU A 81 -4.95 -3.33 -14.01
N GLU A 82 -4.41 -3.32 -12.81
CA GLU A 82 -3.89 -4.49 -12.12
C GLU A 82 -4.98 -5.39 -11.52
N MET A 83 -6.04 -4.80 -10.96
CA MET A 83 -7.01 -5.52 -10.13
C MET A 83 -8.45 -5.45 -10.62
N GLY A 84 -8.75 -4.69 -11.68
CA GLY A 84 -10.13 -4.49 -12.14
C GLY A 84 -11.02 -3.71 -11.18
N ILE A 85 -10.48 -3.15 -10.10
CA ILE A 85 -11.24 -2.37 -9.12
C ILE A 85 -11.45 -0.95 -9.67
N SER A 86 -12.71 -0.58 -9.88
CA SER A 86 -13.05 0.75 -10.38
C SER A 86 -13.08 1.80 -9.27
N GLN A 87 -12.81 3.06 -9.64
CA GLN A 87 -12.88 4.20 -8.72
C GLN A 87 -14.21 4.28 -7.95
N GLY A 88 -15.34 3.92 -8.58
CA GLY A 88 -16.65 3.96 -7.93
C GLY A 88 -16.82 2.96 -6.77
N GLN A 89 -15.95 1.98 -6.65
CA GLN A 89 -15.95 1.00 -5.55
C GLN A 89 -15.16 1.48 -4.33
N VAL A 90 -14.32 2.53 -4.49
CA VAL A 90 -13.36 2.98 -3.47
C VAL A 90 -13.77 4.32 -2.88
N GLU A 91 -13.90 4.39 -1.57
CA GLU A 91 -13.97 5.65 -0.85
C GLU A 91 -12.56 6.13 -0.53
N VAL A 92 -12.07 7.16 -1.23
CA VAL A 92 -10.74 7.74 -1.01
C VAL A 92 -10.75 8.62 0.24
N PHE A 93 -9.78 8.42 1.14
CA PHE A 93 -9.63 9.22 2.37
C PHE A 93 -8.63 10.36 2.19
N GLY A 94 -7.54 10.13 1.46
CA GLY A 94 -6.44 11.06 1.24
C GLY A 94 -5.13 10.33 0.98
N SER A 95 -4.00 11.00 1.22
CA SER A 95 -2.65 10.43 1.10
C SER A 95 -1.88 10.55 2.42
N ILE A 96 -0.84 9.75 2.56
CA ILE A 96 0.18 9.90 3.60
C ILE A 96 1.50 10.39 2.96
N SER A 97 2.54 10.64 3.78
CA SER A 97 3.83 11.11 3.28
C SER A 97 4.44 10.15 2.27
N SER A 98 5.09 10.70 1.25
CA SER A 98 5.75 9.91 0.22
C SER A 98 6.99 9.19 0.77
N VAL A 99 7.35 8.09 0.11
CA VAL A 99 8.52 7.27 0.43
C VAL A 99 9.48 7.27 -0.75
N GLN A 100 10.69 7.79 -0.52
CA GLN A 100 11.75 7.75 -1.52
C GLN A 100 12.48 6.41 -1.47
N THR A 101 12.73 5.84 -2.64
CA THR A 101 13.40 4.55 -2.80
C THR A 101 14.82 4.73 -3.33
N ASN A 102 15.70 3.78 -2.99
CA ASN A 102 17.06 3.73 -3.54
C ASN A 102 17.08 3.43 -5.04
N THR A 103 15.95 2.99 -5.60
CA THR A 103 15.77 2.72 -7.04
C THR A 103 15.32 3.96 -7.83
N GLY A 104 15.23 5.12 -7.17
CA GLY A 104 14.99 6.39 -7.83
C GLY A 104 13.51 6.78 -7.94
N PHE A 105 12.62 6.21 -7.14
CA PHE A 105 11.20 6.58 -7.10
C PHE A 105 10.87 7.44 -5.87
N ASP A 106 9.90 8.34 -6.03
CA ASP A 106 9.17 9.02 -4.96
C ASP A 106 7.72 8.50 -4.99
N ILE A 107 7.38 7.63 -4.04
CA ILE A 107 6.11 6.89 -4.04
C ILE A 107 5.13 7.57 -3.09
N THR A 108 4.04 8.09 -3.61
CA THR A 108 2.94 8.68 -2.82
C THR A 108 1.86 7.62 -2.54
N PRO A 109 1.65 7.22 -1.27
CA PRO A 109 0.59 6.29 -0.92
C PRO A 109 -0.73 7.03 -0.70
N PHE A 110 -1.77 6.61 -1.44
CA PHE A 110 -3.15 7.00 -1.17
C PHE A 110 -3.84 5.95 -0.30
N VAL A 111 -4.78 6.36 0.52
CA VAL A 111 -5.53 5.49 1.43
C VAL A 111 -7.00 5.55 1.07
N GLY A 112 -7.63 4.40 0.98
CA GLY A 112 -9.05 4.29 0.73
C GLY A 112 -9.67 3.02 1.31
N TYR A 113 -10.99 2.95 1.22
CA TYR A 113 -11.78 1.85 1.75
C TYR A 113 -12.71 1.28 0.69
N ILE A 114 -12.85 -0.04 0.66
CA ILE A 114 -13.78 -0.76 -0.19
C ILE A 114 -14.68 -1.66 0.67
N SER A 115 -15.95 -1.77 0.30
CA SER A 115 -16.88 -2.64 1.00
C SER A 115 -16.66 -4.10 0.61
N TYR A 116 -16.63 -5.00 1.60
CA TYR A 116 -16.56 -6.44 1.37
C TYR A 116 -17.97 -7.05 1.26
N PRO A 117 -18.23 -8.01 0.37
CA PRO A 117 -17.29 -8.52 -0.64
C PRO A 117 -17.09 -7.52 -1.79
N TYR A 118 -15.85 -7.34 -2.22
CA TYR A 118 -15.52 -6.49 -3.35
C TYR A 118 -15.39 -7.31 -4.65
N GLN A 119 -15.58 -6.66 -5.79
CA GLN A 119 -15.34 -7.27 -7.09
C GLN A 119 -13.93 -6.95 -7.55
N CYS A 120 -13.19 -7.97 -7.93
CA CYS A 120 -11.82 -7.87 -8.37
C CYS A 120 -11.57 -8.85 -9.53
N GLU A 121 -10.93 -8.38 -10.58
CA GLU A 121 -10.52 -9.18 -11.72
C GLU A 121 -9.05 -8.84 -12.06
N VAL A 122 -8.12 -9.63 -11.51
CA VAL A 122 -6.70 -9.36 -11.64
C VAL A 122 -6.19 -9.56 -13.07
N ASN A 123 -5.35 -8.64 -13.52
CA ASN A 123 -4.55 -8.79 -14.73
C ASN A 123 -3.42 -9.79 -14.46
N LYS A 124 -3.57 -11.01 -15.00
CA LYS A 124 -2.61 -12.12 -14.76
C LYS A 124 -1.23 -11.89 -15.37
N ASP A 125 -1.10 -10.96 -16.30
CA ASP A 125 0.20 -10.59 -16.86
C ASP A 125 1.05 -9.80 -15.86
N GLU A 126 0.42 -9.11 -14.90
CA GLU A 126 1.08 -8.25 -13.91
C GLU A 126 0.96 -8.78 -12.48
N VAL A 127 -0.18 -9.38 -12.12
CA VAL A 127 -0.52 -9.82 -10.77
C VAL A 127 -0.77 -11.33 -10.75
N GLU A 128 0.05 -12.07 -10.01
CA GLU A 128 -0.13 -13.50 -9.80
C GLU A 128 -1.31 -13.79 -8.88
N SER A 129 -1.36 -13.12 -7.74
CA SER A 129 -2.39 -13.31 -6.70
C SER A 129 -2.60 -12.06 -5.85
N ILE A 130 -3.77 -12.01 -5.21
CA ILE A 130 -4.09 -11.02 -4.19
C ILE A 130 -3.76 -11.60 -2.82
N ILE A 131 -3.24 -10.75 -1.95
CA ILE A 131 -2.97 -11.04 -0.55
C ILE A 131 -3.83 -10.11 0.30
N GLU A 132 -4.75 -10.69 1.06
CA GLU A 132 -5.54 -9.98 2.07
C GLU A 132 -4.75 -9.99 3.38
N PHE A 133 -4.00 -8.91 3.63
CA PHE A 133 -3.06 -8.83 4.73
C PHE A 133 -3.75 -8.21 5.97
N PRO A 134 -3.85 -8.92 7.11
CA PRO A 134 -4.50 -8.37 8.31
C PRO A 134 -3.64 -7.29 8.95
N ILE A 135 -4.24 -6.13 9.21
CA ILE A 135 -3.55 -5.01 9.87
C ILE A 135 -3.01 -5.39 11.26
N ASN A 136 -3.70 -6.25 11.99
CA ASN A 136 -3.26 -6.73 13.29
C ASN A 136 -1.94 -7.55 13.24
N SER A 137 -1.59 -8.10 12.07
CA SER A 137 -0.29 -8.79 11.88
C SER A 137 0.91 -7.85 11.90
N MET A 138 0.69 -6.53 11.85
CA MET A 138 1.75 -5.52 11.94
C MET A 138 2.15 -5.15 13.37
N SER A 139 1.57 -5.80 14.40
CA SER A 139 1.95 -5.54 15.79
C SER A 139 3.46 -5.75 15.99
N THR A 140 4.03 -5.01 16.95
CA THR A 140 5.48 -5.02 17.26
C THR A 140 6.05 -6.40 17.56
N GLU A 141 5.21 -7.37 17.96
CA GLU A 141 5.60 -8.76 18.20
C GLU A 141 5.95 -9.51 16.89
N ASN A 142 5.40 -9.08 15.76
CA ASN A 142 5.64 -9.66 14.43
C ASN A 142 6.68 -8.89 13.61
N LEU A 143 7.18 -7.76 14.13
CA LEU A 143 8.28 -7.02 13.53
C LEU A 143 9.57 -7.81 13.71
N LYS A 144 9.92 -8.62 12.73
CA LYS A 144 11.27 -9.18 12.64
C LYS A 144 12.18 -8.13 12.00
N HIS A 145 13.07 -7.55 12.80
CA HIS A 145 14.26 -6.96 12.23
C HIS A 145 15.05 -8.10 11.60
N SER A 146 15.09 -8.17 10.27
CA SER A 146 15.88 -9.17 9.57
C SER A 146 17.34 -9.04 10.01
N SER A 147 17.81 -9.98 10.84
CA SER A 147 19.20 -10.09 11.26
C SER A 147 20.15 -10.45 10.09
N GLN A 148 19.62 -10.64 8.88
CA GLN A 148 20.35 -11.00 7.67
C GLN A 148 20.40 -9.89 6.61
N SER A 149 19.64 -8.81 6.73
CA SER A 149 19.80 -7.65 5.89
C SER A 149 20.17 -6.45 6.76
N GLU A 150 21.20 -5.70 6.37
CA GLU A 150 21.53 -4.36 6.90
C GLU A 150 20.42 -3.35 6.58
N SER A 151 19.20 -3.82 6.33
CA SER A 151 18.05 -3.01 5.98
C SER A 151 17.50 -2.35 7.24
N GLU A 152 17.51 -1.04 7.26
CA GLU A 152 16.90 -0.16 8.26
C GLU A 152 15.37 -0.27 8.32
N TYR A 153 14.76 -1.07 7.42
CA TYR A 153 13.32 -1.14 7.22
C TYR A 153 12.69 -2.38 7.86
N PRO A 154 11.44 -2.26 8.34
CA PRO A 154 10.70 -3.39 8.88
C PRO A 154 10.47 -4.48 7.82
N VAL A 155 10.30 -5.70 8.27
CA VAL A 155 9.87 -6.85 7.46
C VAL A 155 8.66 -7.46 8.15
N PHE A 156 7.57 -7.68 7.39
CA PHE A 156 6.37 -8.33 7.89
C PHE A 156 6.24 -9.72 7.28
N GLU A 157 5.87 -10.71 8.09
CA GLU A 157 5.59 -12.07 7.63
C GLU A 157 4.13 -12.43 7.95
N TYR A 158 3.43 -12.95 6.96
CA TYR A 158 2.07 -13.44 7.12
C TYR A 158 1.80 -14.59 6.16
N ASP A 159 1.34 -15.73 6.69
CA ASP A 159 0.98 -16.95 5.93
C ASP A 159 2.05 -17.44 4.95
N GLY A 160 3.32 -17.28 5.33
CA GLY A 160 4.48 -17.65 4.50
C GLY A 160 4.90 -16.55 3.50
N ASP A 161 4.19 -15.45 3.44
CA ASP A 161 4.49 -14.28 2.63
C ASP A 161 5.39 -13.32 3.39
N VAL A 162 6.33 -12.70 2.67
CA VAL A 162 7.27 -11.74 3.23
C VAL A 162 7.11 -10.39 2.53
N VAL A 163 6.74 -9.37 3.30
CA VAL A 163 6.65 -7.98 2.84
C VAL A 163 7.87 -7.21 3.32
N PHE A 164 8.60 -6.58 2.43
CA PHE A 164 9.84 -5.85 2.70
C PHE A 164 9.95 -4.58 1.86
N GLY A 165 11.06 -3.85 2.01
CA GLY A 165 11.39 -2.68 1.20
C GLY A 165 10.40 -1.52 1.35
N ALA A 166 10.10 -0.85 0.24
CA ALA A 166 9.20 0.32 0.21
C ALA A 166 7.79 -0.05 0.71
N THR A 167 7.27 -1.23 0.35
CA THR A 167 5.95 -1.70 0.78
C THR A 167 5.87 -1.82 2.30
N ALA A 168 6.87 -2.46 2.91
CA ALA A 168 6.91 -2.61 4.37
C ALA A 168 7.08 -1.27 5.09
N ARG A 169 7.86 -0.34 4.52
CA ARG A 169 8.00 1.01 5.07
C ARG A 169 6.68 1.77 5.02
N ILE A 170 6.00 1.78 3.88
CA ILE A 170 4.68 2.42 3.73
C ILE A 170 3.65 1.81 4.68
N LEU A 171 3.63 0.47 4.82
CA LEU A 171 2.77 -0.22 5.79
C LEU A 171 3.06 0.23 7.23
N SER A 172 4.34 0.32 7.60
CA SER A 172 4.75 0.77 8.94
C SER A 172 4.33 2.21 9.22
N ASP A 173 4.57 3.12 8.27
CA ASP A 173 4.20 4.54 8.39
C ASP A 173 2.68 4.69 8.52
N PHE A 174 1.92 3.94 7.69
CA PHE A 174 0.46 3.90 7.77
C PHE A 174 -0.03 3.33 9.11
N TYR A 175 0.52 2.19 9.56
CA TYR A 175 0.16 1.57 10.83
C TYR A 175 0.37 2.52 12.02
N ASN A 176 1.54 3.16 12.08
CA ASN A 176 1.87 4.13 13.13
C ASN A 176 0.92 5.34 13.16
N LEU A 177 0.38 5.73 11.99
CA LEU A 177 -0.58 6.83 11.90
C LEU A 177 -1.96 6.47 12.43
N ILE A 178 -2.39 5.20 12.25
CA ILE A 178 -3.74 4.74 12.59
C ILE A 178 -3.85 4.08 13.96
N VAL A 179 -2.73 3.67 14.55
CA VAL A 179 -2.71 3.08 15.91
C VAL A 179 -2.64 4.22 16.93
N ASP A 180 -3.61 4.27 17.81
CA ASP A 180 -3.56 5.23 18.93
C ASP A 180 -2.38 4.84 19.86
N PRO A 181 -1.48 5.77 20.20
CA PRO A 181 -0.37 5.48 21.13
C PRO A 181 -0.81 4.97 22.50
N ARG A 182 -2.10 5.04 22.81
CA ARG A 182 -2.69 4.55 24.08
C ARG A 182 -3.17 3.11 24.01
N ASP A 183 -3.17 2.50 22.82
CA ASP A 183 -3.60 1.11 22.58
C ASP A 183 -2.40 0.11 22.55
N ASN A 184 -1.17 0.60 22.82
CA ASN A 184 0.07 -0.18 22.94
C ASN A 184 0.51 -0.29 24.40
#